data_a128322f0830273ca7f0f2058ee636a4
#
_entry.id   a128322f0830273ca7f0f2058ee636a4
#
_cell.length_a   1.000
_cell.length_b   1.000
_cell.length_c   1.000
_cell.angle_alpha   90.00
_cell.angle_beta   90.00
_cell.angle_gamma   90.00
#
_symmetry.space_group_name_H-M   'P 1'
#
loop_
_entity.id
_entity.type
_entity.pdbx_description
1 polymer ?
#
loop_
_entity_poly.entity_id
_entity_poly.type
_entity_poly.pdbx_seq_one_letter_code
_entity_poly.pdbx_strand_id
1 'polypeptide(L)'
;MKFQYSEKKVKLPKNVAAYAEKKVMKLARYFEEDAEALIVFSVEKDRNKVELTVHGAGTWFRAHEATSNMFASIDAAVSTIEGQIRKNKTRLARRLRKDAFVRAVDVEETSFAEPAEDELDIVRVKSFYFKPMTREEAVMQMNLLEHNFFAFRDEDNGGTFAVVYKRNDGGYGLIDDIP
;
A
#
# COMPACT_ATOMS: atom_id res chain seq x y z
N MET A 1 15.84 3.24 1.76
CA MET A 1 14.53 3.27 1.05
C MET A 1 14.77 3.40 -0.45
N LYS A 2 14.24 2.48 -1.24
CA LYS A 2 14.24 2.56 -2.71
C LYS A 2 13.03 3.38 -3.15
N PHE A 3 13.21 4.26 -4.15
CA PHE A 3 12.15 5.11 -4.68
C PHE A 3 11.92 4.79 -6.15
N GLN A 4 10.65 4.58 -6.51
CA GLN A 4 10.20 4.39 -7.89
C GLN A 4 9.02 5.32 -8.16
N TYR A 5 8.87 5.77 -9.40
CA TYR A 5 7.69 6.50 -9.82
C TYR A 5 7.17 6.05 -11.18
N SER A 6 5.88 6.23 -11.39
CA SER A 6 5.18 5.94 -12.64
C SER A 6 4.27 7.10 -13.03
N GLU A 7 4.14 7.33 -14.32
CA GLU A 7 3.33 8.39 -14.92
C GLU A 7 2.16 7.76 -15.68
N LYS A 8 0.92 8.09 -15.30
CA LYS A 8 -0.30 7.64 -16.02
C LYS A 8 -0.93 8.81 -16.75
N LYS A 9 -0.90 8.79 -18.09
CA LYS A 9 -1.52 9.82 -18.96
C LYS A 9 -1.05 11.25 -18.68
N VAL A 10 0.12 11.42 -18.09
CA VAL A 10 0.75 12.71 -17.80
C VAL A 10 2.25 12.61 -18.00
N LYS A 11 2.86 13.62 -18.60
CA LYS A 11 4.32 13.80 -18.61
C LYS A 11 4.69 14.77 -17.49
N LEU A 12 5.46 14.29 -16.54
CA LEU A 12 5.89 15.13 -15.42
C LEU A 12 7.14 15.93 -15.76
N PRO A 13 7.17 17.21 -15.39
CA PRO A 13 8.41 17.96 -15.37
C PRO A 13 9.41 17.31 -14.37
N LYS A 14 10.70 17.29 -14.73
CA LYS A 14 11.77 16.69 -13.89
C LYS A 14 11.82 17.25 -12.46
N ASN A 15 11.45 18.51 -12.27
CA ASN A 15 11.38 19.15 -10.96
C ASN A 15 10.30 18.55 -10.05
N VAL A 16 9.20 18.02 -10.61
CA VAL A 16 8.13 17.38 -9.84
C VAL A 16 8.60 16.02 -9.33
N ALA A 17 9.25 15.21 -10.17
CA ALA A 17 9.80 13.92 -9.76
C ALA A 17 10.88 14.09 -8.65
N ALA A 18 11.81 15.02 -8.84
CA ALA A 18 12.83 15.33 -7.84
C ALA A 18 12.22 15.85 -6.51
N TYR A 19 11.16 16.64 -6.58
CA TYR A 19 10.43 17.10 -5.41
C TYR A 19 9.77 15.94 -4.66
N ALA A 20 9.09 15.05 -5.39
CA ALA A 20 8.45 13.89 -4.81
C ALA A 20 9.46 12.98 -4.12
N GLU A 21 10.56 12.66 -4.78
CA GLU A 21 11.65 11.88 -4.20
C GLU A 21 12.15 12.51 -2.89
N LYS A 22 12.49 13.81 -2.91
CA LYS A 22 12.94 14.53 -1.71
C LYS A 22 11.94 14.48 -0.56
N LYS A 23 10.63 14.53 -0.85
CA LYS A 23 9.56 14.49 0.17
C LYS A 23 9.34 13.08 0.68
N VAL A 24 9.26 12.09 -0.20
CA VAL A 24 9.05 10.69 0.16
C VAL A 24 10.25 10.13 0.94
N MET A 25 11.47 10.51 0.58
CA MET A 25 12.69 10.09 1.31
C MET A 25 12.70 10.52 2.78
N LYS A 26 11.92 11.53 3.18
CA LYS A 26 11.75 11.87 4.60
C LYS A 26 11.07 10.77 5.40
N LEU A 27 10.27 9.93 4.76
CA LEU A 27 9.63 8.79 5.41
C LEU A 27 10.64 7.69 5.77
N ALA A 28 11.83 7.66 5.13
CA ALA A 28 12.87 6.68 5.40
C ALA A 28 13.26 6.62 6.89
N ARG A 29 13.15 7.75 7.61
CA ARG A 29 13.41 7.81 9.07
C ARG A 29 12.52 6.92 9.94
N TYR A 30 11.42 6.43 9.40
CA TYR A 30 10.47 5.57 10.10
C TYR A 30 10.70 4.08 9.82
N PHE A 31 11.56 3.76 8.85
CA PHE A 31 11.82 2.41 8.38
C PHE A 31 13.32 2.13 8.45
N GLU A 32 13.66 0.87 8.62
CA GLU A 32 15.03 0.40 8.42
C GLU A 32 15.35 0.31 6.91
N GLU A 33 16.54 -0.19 6.54
CA GLU A 33 17.12 -0.01 5.21
C GLU A 33 16.28 -0.54 4.02
N ASP A 34 15.39 -1.52 4.22
CA ASP A 34 14.69 -2.25 3.15
C ASP A 34 13.32 -1.66 2.74
N ALA A 35 13.02 -0.42 3.08
CA ALA A 35 11.76 0.18 2.67
C ALA A 35 11.76 0.57 1.19
N GLU A 36 10.61 0.38 0.54
CA GLU A 36 10.36 0.73 -0.86
C GLU A 36 9.18 1.70 -0.96
N ALA A 37 9.29 2.68 -1.84
CA ALA A 37 8.23 3.64 -2.10
C ALA A 37 7.96 3.72 -3.60
N LEU A 38 6.69 3.53 -3.96
CA LEU A 38 6.17 3.73 -5.31
C LEU A 38 5.19 4.90 -5.30
N ILE A 39 5.43 5.87 -6.16
CA ILE A 39 4.51 6.98 -6.38
C ILE A 39 3.96 6.95 -7.81
N VAL A 40 2.66 7.03 -7.96
CA VAL A 40 1.99 7.08 -9.26
C VAL A 40 1.32 8.44 -9.42
N PHE A 41 1.65 9.11 -10.53
CA PHE A 41 1.10 10.41 -10.87
C PHE A 41 0.06 10.27 -11.99
N SER A 42 -1.05 10.96 -11.83
CA SER A 42 -2.07 11.06 -12.88
C SER A 42 -2.78 12.40 -12.83
N VAL A 43 -3.39 12.79 -13.94
CA VAL A 43 -4.28 13.97 -14.02
C VAL A 43 -5.64 13.49 -14.49
N GLU A 44 -6.67 13.83 -13.75
CA GLU A 44 -8.05 13.49 -14.08
C GLU A 44 -8.97 14.67 -13.78
N LYS A 45 -9.73 15.11 -14.79
CA LYS A 45 -10.68 16.23 -14.67
C LYS A 45 -10.04 17.47 -14.00
N ASP A 46 -8.86 17.88 -14.49
CA ASP A 46 -8.05 19.01 -13.98
C ASP A 46 -7.56 18.89 -12.53
N ARG A 47 -7.65 17.69 -11.94
CA ARG A 47 -7.07 17.39 -10.64
C ARG A 47 -5.80 16.57 -10.79
N ASN A 48 -4.78 17.02 -10.10
CA ASN A 48 -3.50 16.32 -10.00
C ASN A 48 -3.61 15.25 -8.93
N LYS A 49 -3.62 13.99 -9.35
CA LYS A 49 -3.72 12.83 -8.45
C LYS A 49 -2.35 12.24 -8.17
N VAL A 50 -2.11 11.91 -6.91
CA VAL A 50 -0.95 11.19 -6.43
C VAL A 50 -1.40 9.98 -5.64
N GLU A 51 -0.93 8.82 -6.04
CA GLU A 51 -1.04 7.58 -5.28
C GLU A 51 0.36 7.23 -4.77
N LEU A 52 0.55 7.26 -3.45
CA LEU A 52 1.80 6.90 -2.81
C LEU A 52 1.63 5.59 -2.06
N THR A 53 2.42 4.59 -2.42
CA THR A 53 2.50 3.32 -1.71
C THR A 53 3.89 3.18 -1.10
N VAL A 54 3.95 2.88 0.18
CA VAL A 54 5.21 2.61 0.89
C VAL A 54 5.13 1.23 1.51
N HIS A 55 6.13 0.41 1.26
CA HIS A 55 6.32 -0.89 1.91
C HIS A 55 7.54 -0.82 2.80
N GLY A 56 7.39 -1.19 4.05
CA GLY A 56 8.50 -1.23 5.00
C GLY A 56 8.08 -1.90 6.30
N ALA A 57 9.02 -2.57 6.95
CA ALA A 57 8.75 -3.34 8.17
C ALA A 57 7.59 -4.36 8.01
N GLY A 58 7.53 -5.03 6.85
CA GLY A 58 6.47 -6.00 6.54
C GLY A 58 5.05 -5.41 6.44
N THR A 59 4.92 -4.09 6.38
CA THR A 59 3.65 -3.36 6.37
C THR A 59 3.55 -2.48 5.13
N TRP A 60 2.37 -2.46 4.52
CA TRP A 60 2.03 -1.61 3.40
C TRP A 60 1.26 -0.38 3.89
N PHE A 61 1.66 0.79 3.42
CA PHE A 61 0.98 2.06 3.62
C PHE A 61 0.58 2.60 2.26
N ARG A 62 -0.62 3.17 2.15
CA ARG A 62 -1.10 3.76 0.90
C ARG A 62 -1.87 5.03 1.18
N ALA A 63 -1.71 6.01 0.29
CA ALA A 63 -2.46 7.25 0.30
C ALA A 63 -2.82 7.66 -1.11
N HIS A 64 -4.05 8.14 -1.30
CA HIS A 64 -4.55 8.72 -2.54
C HIS A 64 -4.93 10.17 -2.29
N GLU A 65 -4.28 11.09 -2.99
CA GLU A 65 -4.55 12.51 -2.84
C GLU A 65 -4.79 13.17 -4.20
N ALA A 66 -5.71 14.10 -4.26
CA ALA A 66 -6.06 14.78 -5.47
C ALA A 66 -6.35 16.27 -5.20
N THR A 67 -5.49 17.16 -5.70
CA THR A 67 -5.63 18.60 -5.56
C THR A 67 -5.48 19.30 -6.91
N SER A 68 -5.63 20.62 -6.93
CA SER A 68 -5.37 21.45 -8.13
C SER A 68 -3.88 21.60 -8.45
N ASN A 69 -2.97 21.19 -7.55
CA ASN A 69 -1.53 21.35 -7.70
C ASN A 69 -0.79 20.05 -7.34
N MET A 70 0.04 19.58 -8.26
CA MET A 70 0.79 18.33 -8.07
C MET A 70 1.71 18.34 -6.83
N PHE A 71 2.35 19.46 -6.53
CA PHE A 71 3.19 19.60 -5.35
C PHE A 71 2.36 19.47 -4.06
N ALA A 72 1.18 20.08 -4.02
CA ALA A 72 0.26 19.96 -2.88
C ALA A 72 -0.25 18.52 -2.71
N SER A 73 -0.54 17.81 -3.83
CA SER A 73 -0.93 16.40 -3.77
C SER A 73 0.18 15.51 -3.25
N ILE A 74 1.44 15.77 -3.61
CA ILE A 74 2.61 15.06 -3.07
C ILE A 74 2.73 15.30 -1.56
N ASP A 75 2.64 16.56 -1.11
CA ASP A 75 2.76 16.90 0.31
C ASP A 75 1.62 16.28 1.13
N ALA A 76 0.39 16.29 0.62
CA ALA A 76 -0.74 15.65 1.25
C ALA A 76 -0.55 14.13 1.37
N ALA A 77 -0.13 13.45 0.29
CA ALA A 77 0.12 12.01 0.31
C ALA A 77 1.20 11.61 1.33
N VAL A 78 2.31 12.36 1.38
CA VAL A 78 3.37 12.12 2.36
C VAL A 78 2.85 12.35 3.79
N SER A 79 2.08 13.41 4.02
CA SER A 79 1.49 13.71 5.34
C SER A 79 0.51 12.63 5.79
N THR A 80 -0.32 12.11 4.87
CA THR A 80 -1.25 11.00 5.14
C THR A 80 -0.51 9.73 5.56
N ILE A 81 0.54 9.33 4.80
CA ILE A 81 1.40 8.18 5.17
C ILE A 81 2.06 8.40 6.53
N GLU A 82 2.62 9.58 6.77
CA GLU A 82 3.25 9.91 8.06
C GLU A 82 2.24 9.80 9.22
N GLY A 83 1.00 10.25 9.02
CA GLY A 83 -0.08 10.10 9.98
C GLY A 83 -0.43 8.63 10.26
N GLN A 84 -0.51 7.79 9.21
CA GLN A 84 -0.73 6.35 9.32
C GLN A 84 0.38 5.68 10.13
N ILE A 85 1.65 5.98 9.84
CA ILE A 85 2.82 5.44 10.56
C ILE A 85 2.74 5.81 12.05
N ARG A 86 2.49 7.08 12.38
CA ARG A 86 2.40 7.54 13.77
C ARG A 86 1.28 6.85 14.55
N LYS A 87 0.10 6.72 13.95
CA LYS A 87 -1.04 6.01 14.58
C LYS A 87 -0.74 4.55 14.87
N ASN A 88 0.09 3.91 14.04
CA ASN A 88 0.39 2.49 14.14
C ASN A 88 1.78 2.19 14.73
N LYS A 89 2.46 3.20 15.29
CA LYS A 89 3.85 3.11 15.78
C LYS A 89 4.08 1.91 16.70
N THR A 90 3.19 1.65 17.66
CA THR A 90 3.34 0.55 18.62
C THR A 90 3.18 -0.82 17.96
N ARG A 91 2.24 -0.96 17.02
CA ARG A 91 2.01 -2.20 16.25
C ARG A 91 3.18 -2.45 15.31
N LEU A 92 3.67 -1.42 14.66
CA LEU A 92 4.85 -1.47 13.79
C LEU A 92 6.11 -1.91 14.57
N ALA A 93 6.34 -1.37 15.76
CA ALA A 93 7.46 -1.74 16.61
C ALA A 93 7.40 -3.20 17.09
N ARG A 94 6.20 -3.76 17.32
CA ARG A 94 6.04 -5.19 17.63
C ARG A 94 6.41 -6.06 16.44
N ARG A 95 6.03 -5.66 15.23
CA ARG A 95 6.30 -6.40 14.00
C ARG A 95 7.78 -6.39 13.63
N LEU A 96 8.45 -5.25 13.75
CA LEU A 96 9.91 -5.12 13.58
C LEU A 96 10.70 -6.08 14.48
N ARG A 97 10.23 -6.33 15.71
CA ARG A 97 10.86 -7.31 16.61
C ARG A 97 10.61 -8.77 16.19
N LYS A 98 9.46 -9.07 15.58
CA LYS A 98 9.14 -10.42 15.07
C LYS A 98 9.84 -10.69 13.73
N ASP A 99 9.91 -9.71 12.83
CA ASP A 99 10.50 -9.85 11.48
C ASP A 99 12.04 -9.93 11.47
N ALA A 100 12.71 -9.57 12.57
CA ALA A 100 14.15 -9.80 12.74
C ALA A 100 14.56 -11.28 12.63
N PHE A 101 13.61 -12.20 12.71
CA PHE A 101 13.83 -13.65 12.59
C PHE A 101 13.45 -14.26 11.23
N VAL A 102 12.85 -13.50 10.30
CA VAL A 102 12.39 -14.04 9.00
C VAL A 102 12.93 -13.20 7.85
N ARG A 103 14.01 -13.67 7.20
CA ARG A 103 14.58 -13.07 6.00
C ARG A 103 13.71 -13.29 4.77
N ALA A 104 13.62 -12.23 4.01
CA ALA A 104 13.15 -11.97 2.65
C ALA A 104 12.86 -13.16 1.72
N VAL A 105 11.71 -13.05 1.03
CA VAL A 105 11.48 -13.69 -0.27
C VAL A 105 11.10 -12.59 -1.27
N ASP A 106 11.79 -12.61 -2.41
CA ASP A 106 11.70 -11.64 -3.49
C ASP A 106 10.28 -11.50 -4.06
N VAL A 107 9.89 -10.26 -4.37
CA VAL A 107 8.66 -9.93 -5.09
C VAL A 107 9.05 -9.53 -6.51
N GLU A 108 8.66 -10.35 -7.49
CA GLU A 108 8.82 -10.04 -8.92
C GLU A 108 7.93 -8.87 -9.35
N GLU A 109 8.52 -7.97 -10.13
CA GLU A 109 7.86 -6.83 -10.75
C GLU A 109 6.86 -7.27 -11.82
N THR A 110 5.62 -6.82 -11.72
CA THR A 110 4.62 -7.03 -12.77
C THR A 110 4.35 -5.75 -13.57
N SER A 111 4.56 -5.84 -14.88
CA SER A 111 4.30 -4.78 -15.87
C SER A 111 2.80 -4.49 -16.02
N PHE A 112 2.49 -3.24 -16.33
CA PHE A 112 1.11 -2.74 -16.51
C PHE A 112 0.71 -2.85 -17.98
N ALA A 113 -0.44 -3.49 -18.26
CA ALA A 113 -1.15 -3.44 -19.54
C ALA A 113 -2.44 -2.59 -19.42
N GLU A 114 -2.80 -1.89 -20.49
CA GLU A 114 -3.97 -1.01 -20.57
C GLU A 114 -5.29 -1.77 -20.69
N PRO A 115 -6.44 -1.24 -20.21
CA PRO A 115 -7.73 -1.91 -20.27
C PRO A 115 -8.44 -1.70 -21.62
N ALA A 116 -8.97 -2.79 -22.18
CA ALA A 116 -9.96 -2.82 -23.26
C ALA A 116 -11.37 -3.08 -22.68
N GLU A 117 -12.40 -2.71 -23.45
CA GLU A 117 -13.79 -2.57 -23.07
C GLU A 117 -14.52 -3.88 -22.74
N ASP A 118 -15.45 -3.81 -21.80
CA ASP A 118 -16.62 -4.64 -21.44
C ASP A 118 -16.72 -6.10 -21.99
N GLU A 119 -15.92 -6.99 -21.46
CA GLU A 119 -16.23 -8.39 -21.26
C GLU A 119 -15.88 -8.75 -19.82
N LEU A 120 -16.58 -9.74 -19.21
CA LEU A 120 -16.29 -10.24 -17.83
C LEU A 120 -14.94 -10.96 -17.78
N ASP A 121 -13.94 -10.36 -18.38
CA ASP A 121 -12.60 -10.89 -18.47
C ASP A 121 -11.78 -10.55 -17.21
N ILE A 122 -10.97 -11.49 -16.77
CA ILE A 122 -9.96 -11.24 -15.76
C ILE A 122 -8.85 -10.42 -16.41
N VAL A 123 -9.04 -9.11 -16.49
CA VAL A 123 -8.09 -8.18 -17.11
C VAL A 123 -6.74 -8.10 -16.38
N ARG A 124 -6.65 -8.65 -15.15
CA ARG A 124 -5.41 -8.63 -14.38
C ARG A 124 -5.34 -9.77 -13.37
N VAL A 125 -4.28 -10.54 -13.46
CA VAL A 125 -3.91 -11.53 -12.44
C VAL A 125 -2.71 -11.01 -11.64
N LYS A 126 -2.80 -11.10 -10.31
CA LYS A 126 -1.69 -10.82 -9.40
C LYS A 126 -1.50 -12.00 -8.48
N SER A 127 -0.26 -12.44 -8.32
CA SER A 127 0.10 -13.49 -7.37
C SER A 127 0.83 -12.86 -6.18
N PHE A 128 0.42 -13.21 -4.97
CA PHE A 128 1.04 -12.73 -3.74
C PHE A 128 1.36 -13.91 -2.83
N TYR A 129 2.45 -13.80 -2.13
CA TYR A 129 2.72 -14.66 -0.99
C TYR A 129 1.99 -14.09 0.24
N PHE A 130 1.00 -14.83 0.74
CA PHE A 130 0.26 -14.44 1.94
C PHE A 130 1.06 -14.85 3.18
N LYS A 131 1.63 -13.87 3.88
CA LYS A 131 2.24 -14.11 5.19
C LYS A 131 1.16 -14.39 6.22
N PRO A 132 1.36 -15.35 7.14
CA PRO A 132 0.49 -15.51 8.29
C PRO A 132 0.45 -14.21 9.11
N MET A 133 -0.74 -13.82 9.54
CA MET A 133 -0.97 -12.67 10.41
C MET A 133 -2.26 -12.85 11.19
N THR A 134 -2.41 -12.10 12.29
CA THR A 134 -3.63 -12.11 13.07
C THR A 134 -4.78 -11.37 12.34
N ARG A 135 -6.02 -11.66 12.72
CA ARG A 135 -7.23 -10.97 12.19
C ARG A 135 -7.17 -9.46 12.37
N GLU A 136 -6.66 -9.01 13.55
CA GLU A 136 -6.47 -7.57 13.80
C GLU A 136 -5.43 -6.93 12.87
N GLU A 137 -4.34 -7.63 12.58
CA GLU A 137 -3.33 -7.17 11.65
C GLU A 137 -3.87 -7.08 10.22
N ALA A 138 -4.67 -8.07 9.80
CA ALA A 138 -5.32 -8.06 8.49
C ALA A 138 -6.29 -6.89 8.31
N VAL A 139 -7.11 -6.59 9.33
CA VAL A 139 -7.98 -5.41 9.34
C VAL A 139 -7.15 -4.11 9.29
N MET A 140 -6.05 -4.05 10.04
CA MET A 140 -5.15 -2.90 9.98
C MET A 140 -4.55 -2.71 8.58
N GLN A 141 -4.04 -3.79 7.96
CA GLN A 141 -3.48 -3.74 6.60
C GLN A 141 -4.52 -3.29 5.58
N MET A 142 -5.73 -3.84 5.65
CA MET A 142 -6.84 -3.41 4.80
C MET A 142 -7.08 -1.90 4.88
N ASN A 143 -7.10 -1.36 6.10
CA ASN A 143 -7.35 0.07 6.30
C ASN A 143 -6.17 0.95 5.85
N LEU A 144 -4.92 0.50 6.06
CA LEU A 144 -3.73 1.23 5.62
C LEU A 144 -3.57 1.27 4.10
N LEU A 145 -4.05 0.23 3.42
CA LEU A 145 -4.09 0.14 1.95
C LEU A 145 -5.31 0.84 1.34
N GLU A 146 -6.24 1.34 2.17
CA GLU A 146 -7.53 1.90 1.74
C GLU A 146 -8.37 0.91 0.92
N HIS A 147 -8.24 -0.38 1.21
CA HIS A 147 -9.02 -1.43 0.57
C HIS A 147 -10.33 -1.70 1.32
N ASN A 148 -11.29 -2.29 0.60
CA ASN A 148 -12.56 -2.74 1.18
C ASN A 148 -12.52 -4.20 1.61
N PHE A 149 -11.53 -4.96 1.17
CA PHE A 149 -11.25 -6.33 1.58
C PHE A 149 -9.75 -6.60 1.60
N PHE A 150 -9.34 -7.63 2.33
CA PHE A 150 -7.95 -8.08 2.39
C PHE A 150 -7.89 -9.58 2.63
N ALA A 151 -7.15 -10.28 1.75
CA ALA A 151 -6.92 -11.71 1.86
C ALA A 151 -5.61 -11.96 2.63
N PHE A 152 -5.59 -12.97 3.50
CA PHE A 152 -4.45 -13.30 4.34
C PHE A 152 -4.46 -14.77 4.76
N ARG A 153 -3.40 -15.22 5.43
CA ARG A 153 -3.39 -16.49 6.15
C ARG A 153 -3.63 -16.21 7.63
N ASP A 154 -4.69 -16.79 8.19
CA ASP A 154 -5.11 -16.56 9.57
C ASP A 154 -4.23 -17.33 10.55
N GLU A 155 -3.34 -16.62 11.25
CA GLU A 155 -2.44 -17.22 12.27
C GLU A 155 -3.26 -17.79 13.44
N ASP A 156 -4.39 -17.17 13.77
CA ASP A 156 -5.27 -17.60 14.86
C ASP A 156 -6.06 -18.88 14.51
N ASN A 157 -6.14 -19.22 13.20
CA ASN A 157 -6.82 -20.43 12.70
C ASN A 157 -5.88 -21.34 11.90
N GLY A 158 -4.70 -21.64 12.46
CA GLY A 158 -3.78 -22.61 11.87
C GLY A 158 -3.17 -22.24 10.51
N GLY A 159 -3.24 -20.99 10.10
CA GLY A 159 -2.71 -20.53 8.81
C GLY A 159 -3.64 -20.80 7.62
N THR A 160 -4.93 -21.05 7.86
CA THR A 160 -5.94 -21.19 6.80
C THR A 160 -6.12 -19.88 6.01
N PHE A 161 -6.60 -20.01 4.78
CA PHE A 161 -6.89 -18.84 3.95
C PHE A 161 -8.12 -18.11 4.50
N ALA A 162 -8.04 -16.79 4.63
CA ALA A 162 -9.14 -15.96 5.11
C ALA A 162 -9.20 -14.61 4.38
N VAL A 163 -10.37 -13.98 4.43
CA VAL A 163 -10.61 -12.65 3.87
C VAL A 163 -11.34 -11.79 4.90
N VAL A 164 -10.76 -10.66 5.29
CA VAL A 164 -11.49 -9.61 6.03
C VAL A 164 -12.05 -8.59 5.05
N TYR A 165 -13.24 -8.05 5.34
CA TYR A 165 -13.90 -7.05 4.51
C TYR A 165 -14.64 -6.00 5.33
N LYS A 166 -14.79 -4.80 4.78
CA LYS A 166 -15.61 -3.73 5.37
C LYS A 166 -17.08 -3.99 5.12
N ARG A 167 -17.88 -3.94 6.18
CA ARG A 167 -19.34 -4.04 6.07
C ARG A 167 -19.94 -2.67 5.76
N ASN A 168 -21.05 -2.64 5.01
CA ASN A 168 -21.76 -1.40 4.68
C ASN A 168 -22.48 -0.79 5.89
N ASP A 169 -22.86 -1.63 6.88
CA ASP A 169 -23.51 -1.26 8.12
C ASP A 169 -22.54 -0.94 9.26
N GLY A 170 -21.25 -0.88 8.96
CA GLY A 170 -20.16 -0.64 9.89
C GLY A 170 -19.51 -1.91 10.41
N GLY A 171 -18.27 -1.75 10.91
CA GLY A 171 -17.46 -2.87 11.36
C GLY A 171 -16.83 -3.68 10.22
N TYR A 172 -16.38 -4.89 10.56
CA TYR A 172 -15.67 -5.78 9.65
C TYR A 172 -16.30 -7.17 9.66
N GLY A 173 -16.26 -7.85 8.51
CA GLY A 173 -16.60 -9.25 8.38
C GLY A 173 -15.36 -10.09 8.11
N LEU A 174 -15.41 -11.37 8.47
CA LEU A 174 -14.42 -12.38 8.18
C LEU A 174 -15.08 -13.49 7.36
N ILE A 175 -14.40 -13.90 6.31
CA ILE A 175 -14.69 -15.13 5.57
C ILE A 175 -13.44 -15.99 5.74
N ASP A 176 -13.58 -17.17 6.32
CA ASP A 176 -12.51 -18.12 6.52
C ASP A 176 -12.85 -19.47 5.88
N ASP A 177 -11.80 -20.25 5.63
CA ASP A 177 -11.93 -21.61 5.17
C ASP A 177 -12.14 -22.52 6.38
N ILE A 178 -13.15 -23.38 6.32
CA ILE A 178 -13.39 -24.39 7.35
C ILE A 178 -12.41 -25.53 7.10
N PRO A 179 -11.58 -25.93 8.08
CA PRO A 179 -10.63 -27.01 7.93
C PRO A 179 -11.30 -28.38 7.72
#